data_c3d92b1e98c65676179eb65355c5c849
#
_entry.id   c3d92b1e98c65676179eb65355c5c849
#
_cell.length_a   1.000
_cell.length_b   1.000
_cell.length_c   1.000
_cell.angle_alpha   90.00
_cell.angle_beta   90.00
_cell.angle_gamma   90.00
#
_symmetry.space_group_name_H-M   'P 1'
#
loop_
_entity.id
_entity.type
_entity.pdbx_description
1 polymer ?
#
loop_
_entity_poly.entity_id
_entity_poly.type
_entity_poly.pdbx_seq_one_letter_code
_entity_poly.pdbx_strand_id
1 'polypeptide(L)'
;MSVPASIMTSVHQPPTPRPRYPSDLSDTAWSRIRSLVVPTHHKGGRPCLQARWREYVDALLYITRTGCPWRALPHDFTAGWSAAHQHFTKWTRTGLRQHLLRVLGEETRTRAGRKPKPTAAIVDSSSVKAMPVAGPRGCDGAKKIDGIKRHILVDTTGLLLAVHATPANVQDRAAFGDLLHKNRCATVRKVWADKSYTGTAPAEAAAKAGIDLDIVCGPKPAGGLVVQPRRWVVERTNGWINHHRRLVRQYETTLAAHEGFLMLSQIGLLLRRLDRGQLFDTL
;
A
#
# COMPACT_ATOMS: atom_id res chain seq x y z
N MET A 1 -5.47 63.66 32.74
CA MET A 1 -4.47 63.17 31.76
C MET A 1 -4.79 61.72 31.45
N SER A 2 -5.47 61.47 30.35
CA SER A 2 -5.89 60.12 29.97
C SER A 2 -4.87 59.55 29.01
N VAL A 3 -4.36 58.33 29.29
CA VAL A 3 -3.46 57.56 28.43
C VAL A 3 -4.32 56.75 27.48
N PRO A 4 -4.15 56.77 26.16
CA PRO A 4 -4.91 55.93 25.22
C PRO A 4 -4.33 54.51 25.22
N ALA A 5 -5.17 53.50 25.47
CA ALA A 5 -4.86 52.10 25.29
C ALA A 5 -4.70 51.76 23.82
N SER A 6 -3.48 51.53 23.38
CA SER A 6 -3.17 51.03 22.02
C SER A 6 -3.56 49.56 21.92
N ILE A 7 -4.66 49.25 21.26
CA ILE A 7 -5.07 47.91 20.95
C ILE A 7 -4.16 47.43 19.81
N MET A 8 -3.13 46.66 20.15
CA MET A 8 -2.35 45.88 19.18
C MET A 8 -3.23 44.77 18.65
N THR A 9 -3.86 44.97 17.50
CA THR A 9 -4.42 43.92 16.66
C THR A 9 -3.28 43.04 16.16
N SER A 10 -3.06 41.90 16.82
CA SER A 10 -2.15 40.88 16.29
C SER A 10 -2.68 40.42 14.93
N VAL A 11 -2.06 40.89 13.86
CA VAL A 11 -2.26 40.38 12.50
C VAL A 11 -1.84 38.93 12.54
N HIS A 12 -2.83 38.03 12.49
CA HIS A 12 -2.60 36.58 12.43
C HIS A 12 -1.98 36.29 11.05
N GLN A 13 -0.65 36.30 11.00
CA GLN A 13 0.07 35.90 9.78
C GLN A 13 -0.31 34.45 9.47
N PRO A 14 -0.74 34.14 8.23
CA PRO A 14 -1.00 32.78 7.86
C PRO A 14 0.29 31.96 8.08
N PRO A 15 0.19 30.74 8.63
CA PRO A 15 1.36 29.92 8.90
C PRO A 15 2.16 29.73 7.62
N THR A 16 3.46 30.00 7.67
CA THR A 16 4.40 29.80 6.57
C THR A 16 4.24 28.36 6.05
N PRO A 17 4.05 28.16 4.74
CA PRO A 17 3.93 26.81 4.18
C PRO A 17 5.18 26.01 4.53
N ARG A 18 5.00 24.80 5.07
CA ARG A 18 6.12 23.92 5.35
C ARG A 18 6.89 23.58 4.07
N PRO A 19 8.22 23.38 4.15
CA PRO A 19 9.00 22.88 3.01
C PRO A 19 8.45 21.54 2.51
N ARG A 20 8.47 21.32 1.19
CA ARG A 20 7.99 20.07 0.59
C ARG A 20 9.03 18.97 0.71
N TYR A 21 8.59 17.79 1.16
CA TYR A 21 9.37 16.57 1.09
C TYR A 21 9.19 15.85 -0.26
N PRO A 22 10.17 15.06 -0.72
CA PRO A 22 10.04 14.27 -1.95
C PRO A 22 8.88 13.24 -1.93
N SER A 23 8.35 12.95 -0.74
CA SER A 23 7.18 12.06 -0.54
C SER A 23 5.85 12.78 -0.62
N ASP A 24 5.82 14.12 -0.58
CA ASP A 24 4.59 14.89 -0.56
C ASP A 24 3.86 14.81 -1.91
N LEU A 25 2.55 14.89 -1.83
CA LEU A 25 1.70 14.91 -3.02
C LEU A 25 1.87 16.22 -3.78
N SER A 26 1.92 16.16 -5.10
CA SER A 26 1.67 17.31 -5.96
C SER A 26 0.21 17.77 -5.83
N ASP A 27 -0.10 18.96 -6.31
CA ASP A 27 -1.46 19.48 -6.30
C ASP A 27 -2.37 18.63 -7.20
N THR A 28 -1.83 18.15 -8.32
CA THR A 28 -2.52 17.24 -9.25
C THR A 28 -2.80 15.90 -8.60
N ALA A 29 -1.83 15.30 -7.91
CA ALA A 29 -2.01 14.04 -7.20
C ALA A 29 -3.04 14.17 -6.06
N TRP A 30 -3.00 15.27 -5.30
CA TRP A 30 -3.98 15.55 -4.27
C TRP A 30 -5.39 15.70 -4.83
N SER A 31 -5.58 16.46 -5.91
CA SER A 31 -6.89 16.66 -6.52
C SER A 31 -7.61 15.36 -6.91
N ARG A 32 -6.84 14.31 -7.29
CA ARG A 32 -7.38 12.98 -7.66
C ARG A 32 -8.01 12.23 -6.49
N ILE A 33 -7.46 12.38 -5.29
CA ILE A 33 -7.91 11.61 -4.12
C ILE A 33 -8.69 12.44 -3.10
N ARG A 34 -8.70 13.77 -3.25
CA ARG A 34 -9.32 14.68 -2.29
C ARG A 34 -10.75 14.32 -1.94
N SER A 35 -11.59 14.08 -2.95
CA SER A 35 -13.01 13.73 -2.75
C SER A 35 -13.22 12.39 -2.04
N LEU A 36 -12.24 11.49 -2.11
CA LEU A 36 -12.28 10.18 -1.45
C LEU A 36 -11.75 10.24 -0.01
N VAL A 37 -10.80 11.15 0.25
CA VAL A 37 -10.14 11.28 1.55
C VAL A 37 -10.89 12.21 2.50
N VAL A 38 -11.39 13.33 1.96
CA VAL A 38 -12.11 14.36 2.74
C VAL A 38 -13.56 13.93 2.94
N PRO A 39 -14.04 13.77 4.18
CA PRO A 39 -15.43 13.42 4.44
C PRO A 39 -16.39 14.51 3.92
N THR A 40 -17.46 14.08 3.29
CA THR A 40 -18.55 14.97 2.83
C THR A 40 -19.47 15.43 3.96
N HIS A 41 -19.54 14.66 5.04
CA HIS A 41 -20.39 14.96 6.20
C HIS A 41 -19.57 14.98 7.49
N HIS A 42 -19.78 16.01 8.32
CA HIS A 42 -19.22 16.11 9.66
C HIS A 42 -20.28 15.61 10.68
N LYS A 43 -19.89 14.61 11.47
CA LYS A 43 -20.71 14.12 12.59
C LYS A 43 -20.44 14.97 13.86
N GLY A 44 -20.73 16.28 13.80
CA GLY A 44 -20.48 17.20 14.91
C GLY A 44 -19.00 17.63 15.04
N GLY A 45 -18.75 18.66 15.87
CA GLY A 45 -17.41 19.20 16.11
C GLY A 45 -16.94 20.23 15.06
N ARG A 46 -15.76 20.84 15.30
CA ARG A 46 -15.18 21.83 14.38
C ARG A 46 -14.69 21.13 13.10
N PRO A 47 -15.13 21.58 11.90
CA PRO A 47 -14.66 21.02 10.64
C PRO A 47 -13.13 21.07 10.53
N CYS A 48 -12.52 19.96 10.15
CA CYS A 48 -11.09 19.94 9.85
C CYS A 48 -10.83 20.67 8.53
N LEU A 49 -9.89 21.61 8.52
CA LEU A 49 -9.48 22.33 7.32
C LEU A 49 -9.01 21.33 6.23
N GLN A 50 -9.39 21.58 4.97
CA GLN A 50 -9.01 20.68 3.86
C GLN A 50 -7.49 20.50 3.73
N ALA A 51 -6.70 21.54 4.02
CA ALA A 51 -5.25 21.48 4.05
C ALA A 51 -4.71 20.42 5.01
N ARG A 52 -5.36 20.18 6.17
CA ARG A 52 -4.97 19.15 7.12
C ARG A 52 -5.18 17.73 6.60
N TRP A 53 -6.21 17.49 5.79
CA TRP A 53 -6.42 16.16 5.20
C TRP A 53 -5.29 15.78 4.25
N ARG A 54 -4.80 16.74 3.45
CA ARG A 54 -3.62 16.53 2.62
C ARG A 54 -2.40 16.24 3.47
N GLU A 55 -2.19 17.02 4.52
CA GLU A 55 -1.06 16.86 5.43
C GLU A 55 -1.04 15.49 6.11
N TYR A 56 -2.21 14.91 6.47
CA TYR A 56 -2.26 13.54 6.97
C TYR A 56 -1.78 12.53 5.93
N VAL A 57 -2.18 12.67 4.66
CA VAL A 57 -1.70 11.79 3.59
C VAL A 57 -0.20 11.95 3.39
N ASP A 58 0.30 13.18 3.33
CA ASP A 58 1.73 13.49 3.16
C ASP A 58 2.56 12.89 4.32
N ALA A 59 2.11 13.03 5.56
CA ALA A 59 2.74 12.44 6.73
C ALA A 59 2.82 10.90 6.64
N LEU A 60 1.74 10.25 6.21
CA LEU A 60 1.71 8.79 6.04
C LEU A 60 2.63 8.33 4.90
N LEU A 61 2.69 9.05 3.80
CA LEU A 61 3.61 8.77 2.70
C LEU A 61 5.07 8.99 3.12
N TYR A 62 5.34 10.04 3.92
CA TYR A 62 6.65 10.31 4.50
C TYR A 62 7.11 9.15 5.39
N ILE A 63 6.29 8.72 6.37
CA ILE A 63 6.60 7.59 7.25
C ILE A 63 6.83 6.31 6.44
N THR A 64 5.97 6.05 5.43
CA THR A 64 6.11 4.87 4.56
C THR A 64 7.45 4.88 3.83
N ARG A 65 7.83 6.03 3.28
CA ARG A 65 9.06 6.19 2.47
C ARG A 65 10.32 6.14 3.32
N THR A 66 10.35 6.88 4.43
CA THR A 66 11.55 7.06 5.27
C THR A 66 11.73 5.96 6.31
N GLY A 67 10.62 5.30 6.72
CA GLY A 67 10.62 4.29 7.78
C GLY A 67 10.77 4.86 9.19
N CYS A 68 10.66 6.17 9.38
CA CYS A 68 10.81 6.78 10.70
C CYS A 68 9.75 6.26 11.69
N PRO A 69 10.07 6.16 12.99
CA PRO A 69 9.09 5.89 14.02
C PRO A 69 7.99 6.98 14.04
N TRP A 70 6.77 6.63 14.46
CA TRP A 70 5.65 7.58 14.52
C TRP A 70 6.02 8.88 15.24
N ARG A 71 6.66 8.78 16.41
CA ARG A 71 7.05 9.93 17.24
C ARG A 71 8.21 10.75 16.68
N ALA A 72 8.89 10.21 15.64
CA ALA A 72 9.96 10.90 14.93
C ALA A 72 9.48 11.57 13.63
N LEU A 73 8.15 11.66 13.43
CA LEU A 73 7.59 12.47 12.34
C LEU A 73 8.06 13.93 12.55
N PRO A 74 8.62 14.59 11.52
CA PRO A 74 9.09 15.97 11.63
C PRO A 74 8.04 16.93 12.18
N HIS A 75 8.46 17.88 13.00
CA HIS A 75 7.56 18.81 13.69
C HIS A 75 6.88 19.83 12.77
N ASP A 76 7.40 20.01 11.57
CA ASP A 76 6.79 20.84 10.52
C ASP A 76 5.52 20.22 9.93
N PHE A 77 5.25 18.92 10.20
CA PHE A 77 3.90 18.37 10.04
C PHE A 77 3.01 18.85 11.19
N THR A 78 2.27 19.95 10.96
CA THR A 78 1.47 20.62 12.01
C THR A 78 0.35 19.74 12.56
N ALA A 79 -0.08 18.73 11.79
CA ALA A 79 -1.04 17.72 12.22
C ALA A 79 -0.51 16.80 13.33
N GLY A 80 0.83 16.68 13.47
CA GLY A 80 1.50 15.84 14.43
C GLY A 80 1.32 14.33 14.22
N TRP A 81 2.23 13.56 14.80
CA TRP A 81 2.26 12.10 14.64
C TRP A 81 1.00 11.39 15.17
N SER A 82 0.42 11.88 16.28
CA SER A 82 -0.74 11.24 16.93
C SER A 82 -1.97 11.27 16.01
N ALA A 83 -2.27 12.43 15.41
CA ALA A 83 -3.38 12.56 14.49
C ALA A 83 -3.14 11.75 13.19
N ALA A 84 -1.92 11.77 12.66
CA ALA A 84 -1.55 10.92 11.52
C ALA A 84 -1.77 9.43 11.83
N HIS A 85 -1.38 8.95 13.02
CA HIS A 85 -1.60 7.57 13.47
C HIS A 85 -3.09 7.24 13.62
N GLN A 86 -3.90 8.15 14.18
CA GLN A 86 -5.35 7.97 14.30
C GLN A 86 -6.01 7.82 12.92
N HIS A 87 -5.63 8.67 11.95
CA HIS A 87 -6.13 8.55 10.57
C HIS A 87 -5.65 7.27 9.90
N PHE A 88 -4.40 6.87 10.09
CA PHE A 88 -3.88 5.58 9.63
C PHE A 88 -4.74 4.42 10.13
N THR A 89 -5.02 4.36 11.43
CA THR A 89 -5.84 3.31 12.06
C THR A 89 -7.29 3.35 11.55
N LYS A 90 -7.89 4.55 11.49
CA LYS A 90 -9.24 4.74 10.96
C LYS A 90 -9.35 4.25 9.52
N TRP A 91 -8.44 4.64 8.63
CA TRP A 91 -8.46 4.26 7.22
C TRP A 91 -8.18 2.78 6.99
N THR A 92 -7.47 2.11 7.92
CA THR A 92 -7.33 0.65 7.92
C THR A 92 -8.69 -0.02 8.14
N ARG A 93 -9.46 0.45 9.14
CA ARG A 93 -10.75 -0.15 9.49
C ARG A 93 -11.86 0.15 8.49
N THR A 94 -11.85 1.34 7.88
CA THR A 94 -12.91 1.78 6.95
C THR A 94 -12.72 1.28 5.52
N GLY A 95 -11.60 0.63 5.19
CA GLY A 95 -11.31 0.16 3.84
C GLY A 95 -10.96 1.27 2.84
N LEU A 96 -10.70 2.50 3.30
CA LEU A 96 -10.37 3.62 2.41
C LEU A 96 -9.16 3.32 1.52
N ARG A 97 -8.13 2.67 2.04
CA ARG A 97 -6.92 2.35 1.28
C ARG A 97 -7.18 1.36 0.15
N GLN A 98 -7.99 0.34 0.40
CA GLN A 98 -8.43 -0.61 -0.64
C GLN A 98 -9.24 0.11 -1.72
N HIS A 99 -10.11 1.05 -1.32
CA HIS A 99 -10.88 1.85 -2.25
C HIS A 99 -9.98 2.75 -3.12
N LEU A 100 -9.02 3.45 -2.51
CA LEU A 100 -8.03 4.29 -3.23
C LEU A 100 -7.21 3.45 -4.22
N LEU A 101 -6.69 2.29 -3.80
CA LEU A 101 -5.94 1.39 -4.68
C LEU A 101 -6.78 0.99 -5.90
N ARG A 102 -8.04 0.61 -5.68
CA ARG A 102 -8.94 0.23 -6.77
C ARG A 102 -9.16 1.37 -7.76
N VAL A 103 -9.54 2.55 -7.27
CA VAL A 103 -9.84 3.72 -8.13
C VAL A 103 -8.61 4.15 -8.92
N LEU A 104 -7.46 4.30 -8.25
CA LEU A 104 -6.21 4.70 -8.91
C LEU A 104 -5.68 3.61 -9.87
N GLY A 105 -5.87 2.34 -9.51
CA GLY A 105 -5.52 1.22 -10.37
C GLY A 105 -6.36 1.20 -11.65
N GLU A 106 -7.68 1.38 -11.54
CA GLU A 106 -8.60 1.46 -12.68
C GLU A 106 -8.24 2.66 -13.59
N GLU A 107 -7.94 3.83 -13.02
CA GLU A 107 -7.49 5.01 -13.79
C GLU A 107 -6.16 4.75 -14.50
N THR A 108 -5.18 4.17 -13.80
CA THR A 108 -3.86 3.86 -14.38
C THR A 108 -3.99 2.90 -15.55
N ARG A 109 -4.82 1.86 -15.42
CA ARG A 109 -5.07 0.90 -16.51
C ARG A 109 -5.74 1.56 -17.71
N THR A 110 -6.75 2.38 -17.47
CA THR A 110 -7.47 3.11 -18.54
C THR A 110 -6.52 4.02 -19.31
N ARG A 111 -5.66 4.76 -18.62
CA ARG A 111 -4.65 5.61 -19.27
C ARG A 111 -3.61 4.82 -20.07
N ALA A 112 -3.37 3.56 -19.67
CA ALA A 112 -2.50 2.64 -20.42
C ALA A 112 -3.22 1.91 -21.56
N GLY A 113 -4.41 2.34 -21.98
CA GLY A 113 -5.20 1.71 -23.05
C GLY A 113 -5.76 0.34 -22.67
N ARG A 114 -5.87 0.02 -21.38
CA ARG A 114 -6.38 -1.26 -20.89
C ARG A 114 -7.78 -1.11 -20.29
N LYS A 115 -8.53 -2.21 -20.26
CA LYS A 115 -9.80 -2.25 -19.51
C LYS A 115 -9.53 -1.91 -18.03
N PRO A 116 -10.37 -1.07 -17.38
CA PRO A 116 -10.12 -0.63 -16.01
C PRO A 116 -10.02 -1.79 -15.01
N LYS A 117 -10.86 -2.81 -15.17
CA LYS A 117 -10.87 -3.98 -14.31
C LYS A 117 -10.06 -5.12 -14.95
N PRO A 118 -9.05 -5.68 -14.23
CA PRO A 118 -8.25 -6.79 -14.73
C PRO A 118 -9.06 -8.11 -14.73
N THR A 119 -8.77 -8.98 -15.68
CA THR A 119 -9.35 -10.33 -15.78
C THR A 119 -8.38 -11.42 -15.37
N ALA A 120 -7.10 -11.09 -15.26
CA ALA A 120 -6.05 -12.01 -14.86
C ALA A 120 -5.12 -11.35 -13.83
N ALA A 121 -4.56 -12.17 -12.95
CA ALA A 121 -3.67 -11.75 -11.89
C ALA A 121 -2.51 -12.74 -11.68
N ILE A 122 -1.53 -12.32 -10.91
CA ILE A 122 -0.36 -13.11 -10.54
C ILE A 122 -0.23 -13.04 -9.02
N VAL A 123 -0.01 -14.17 -8.38
CA VAL A 123 0.22 -14.27 -6.94
C VAL A 123 1.67 -14.61 -6.65
N ASP A 124 2.20 -14.03 -5.59
CA ASP A 124 3.52 -14.35 -5.05
C ASP A 124 3.59 -14.05 -3.56
N SER A 125 4.59 -14.61 -2.88
CA SER A 125 4.85 -14.33 -1.48
C SER A 125 6.30 -13.91 -1.24
N SER A 126 6.47 -13.00 -0.28
CA SER A 126 7.80 -12.58 0.16
C SER A 126 7.89 -12.54 1.68
N SER A 127 8.94 -13.16 2.24
CA SER A 127 9.20 -13.16 3.68
C SER A 127 10.00 -11.94 4.08
N VAL A 128 9.66 -11.33 5.21
CA VAL A 128 10.27 -10.11 5.75
C VAL A 128 10.63 -10.34 7.21
N LYS A 129 11.89 -10.05 7.56
CA LYS A 129 12.38 -10.21 8.93
C LYS A 129 11.68 -9.25 9.89
N ALA A 130 11.24 -9.76 11.04
CA ALA A 130 10.64 -8.92 12.09
C ALA A 130 11.72 -8.26 12.94
N MET A 131 11.35 -7.10 13.52
CA MET A 131 12.10 -6.48 14.62
C MET A 131 11.73 -7.16 15.94
N PRO A 132 12.60 -7.13 16.97
CA PRO A 132 12.37 -7.86 18.23
C PRO A 132 11.05 -7.53 18.93
N VAL A 133 10.58 -6.29 18.82
CA VAL A 133 9.34 -5.78 19.44
C VAL A 133 8.14 -5.79 18.49
N ALA A 134 8.27 -6.36 17.29
CA ALA A 134 7.15 -6.45 16.36
C ALA A 134 6.10 -7.46 16.83
N GLY A 135 4.89 -7.36 16.27
CA GLY A 135 3.74 -8.21 16.56
C GLY A 135 3.88 -9.67 16.06
N PRO A 136 2.79 -10.27 15.59
CA PRO A 136 2.78 -11.67 15.16
C PRO A 136 3.89 -11.97 14.16
N ARG A 137 4.65 -13.06 14.42
CA ARG A 137 5.76 -13.52 13.59
C ARG A 137 5.88 -15.03 13.65
N GLY A 138 6.64 -15.61 12.73
CA GLY A 138 6.96 -17.03 12.68
C GLY A 138 8.23 -17.24 11.86
N CYS A 139 8.77 -18.46 11.90
CA CYS A 139 10.00 -18.81 11.19
C CYS A 139 9.67 -19.44 9.81
N ASP A 140 10.14 -18.80 8.73
CA ASP A 140 10.21 -19.42 7.40
C ASP A 140 11.45 -20.30 7.34
N GLY A 141 11.26 -21.61 7.51
CA GLY A 141 12.37 -22.58 7.57
C GLY A 141 13.17 -22.65 6.26
N ALA A 142 12.53 -22.44 5.11
CA ALA A 142 13.20 -22.47 3.81
C ALA A 142 14.10 -21.25 3.59
N LYS A 143 13.64 -20.06 3.98
CA LYS A 143 14.39 -18.79 3.83
C LYS A 143 15.20 -18.43 5.08
N LYS A 144 15.07 -19.18 6.17
CA LYS A 144 15.68 -18.90 7.48
C LYS A 144 15.37 -17.47 7.99
N ILE A 145 14.11 -17.05 7.84
CA ILE A 145 13.62 -15.71 8.22
C ILE A 145 12.63 -15.86 9.35
N ASP A 146 12.92 -15.27 10.52
CA ASP A 146 11.95 -15.05 11.59
C ASP A 146 11.23 -13.71 11.33
N GLY A 147 9.92 -13.78 11.01
CA GLY A 147 9.18 -12.60 10.64
C GLY A 147 7.78 -12.88 10.13
N ILE A 148 7.40 -12.15 9.11
CA ILE A 148 6.11 -12.29 8.43
C ILE A 148 6.29 -12.64 6.96
N LYS A 149 5.24 -13.19 6.37
CA LYS A 149 5.12 -13.43 4.94
C LYS A 149 4.04 -12.49 4.37
N ARG A 150 4.37 -11.82 3.28
CA ARG A 150 3.45 -10.96 2.52
C ARG A 150 3.01 -11.71 1.29
N HIS A 151 1.74 -12.05 1.22
CA HIS A 151 1.11 -12.62 0.04
C HIS A 151 0.48 -11.47 -0.75
N ILE A 152 0.85 -11.28 -2.00
CA ILE A 152 0.32 -10.23 -2.85
C ILE A 152 -0.32 -10.80 -4.11
N LEU A 153 -1.43 -10.22 -4.51
CA LEU A 153 -2.08 -10.47 -5.78
C LEU A 153 -1.95 -9.19 -6.61
N VAL A 154 -1.36 -9.30 -7.79
CA VAL A 154 -1.17 -8.16 -8.69
C VAL A 154 -1.80 -8.46 -10.05
N ASP A 155 -2.19 -7.44 -10.80
CA ASP A 155 -2.61 -7.62 -12.18
C ASP A 155 -1.42 -7.85 -13.13
N THR A 156 -1.69 -8.06 -14.41
CA THR A 156 -0.67 -8.30 -15.43
C THR A 156 0.27 -7.10 -15.70
N THR A 157 0.01 -5.97 -15.08
CA THR A 157 0.85 -4.76 -15.14
C THR A 157 1.60 -4.50 -13.84
N GLY A 158 1.40 -5.35 -12.82
CA GLY A 158 2.03 -5.24 -11.51
C GLY A 158 1.29 -4.33 -10.53
N LEU A 159 0.05 -3.94 -10.82
CA LEU A 159 -0.75 -3.14 -9.90
C LEU A 159 -1.36 -4.03 -8.82
N LEU A 160 -1.20 -3.63 -7.56
CA LEU A 160 -1.67 -4.39 -6.40
C LEU A 160 -3.21 -4.47 -6.38
N LEU A 161 -3.74 -5.69 -6.32
CA LEU A 161 -5.17 -5.98 -6.18
C LEU A 161 -5.54 -6.36 -4.74
N ALA A 162 -4.71 -7.19 -4.11
CA ALA A 162 -4.88 -7.62 -2.73
C ALA A 162 -3.54 -7.88 -2.05
N VAL A 163 -3.55 -7.77 -0.72
CA VAL A 163 -2.45 -8.16 0.15
C VAL A 163 -3.00 -8.90 1.36
N HIS A 164 -2.29 -9.95 1.77
CA HIS A 164 -2.53 -10.68 3.00
C HIS A 164 -1.19 -10.94 3.68
N ALA A 165 -1.05 -10.51 4.94
CA ALA A 165 0.13 -10.76 5.73
C ALA A 165 -0.14 -11.88 6.74
N THR A 166 0.83 -12.78 6.91
CA THR A 166 0.78 -13.89 7.86
C THR A 166 2.10 -13.99 8.63
N PRO A 167 2.15 -14.68 9.79
CA PRO A 167 3.42 -15.17 10.30
C PRO A 167 4.18 -15.98 9.24
N ALA A 168 5.51 -15.86 9.18
CA ALA A 168 6.28 -16.42 8.07
C ALA A 168 6.29 -17.96 7.99
N ASN A 169 5.92 -18.65 9.07
CA ASN A 169 5.73 -20.10 9.09
C ASN A 169 4.46 -20.59 8.37
N VAL A 170 3.53 -19.70 8.05
CA VAL A 170 2.33 -20.07 7.28
C VAL A 170 2.72 -20.35 5.83
N GLN A 171 2.29 -21.51 5.33
CA GLN A 171 2.57 -21.91 3.95
C GLN A 171 1.76 -21.08 2.95
N ASP A 172 2.34 -20.81 1.77
CA ASP A 172 1.73 -20.00 0.74
C ASP A 172 0.36 -20.52 0.30
N ARG A 173 0.28 -21.86 0.12
CA ARG A 173 -0.97 -22.55 -0.22
C ARG A 173 -2.08 -22.38 0.81
N ALA A 174 -1.75 -22.26 2.09
CA ALA A 174 -2.73 -22.08 3.17
C ALA A 174 -3.29 -20.66 3.20
N ALA A 175 -2.48 -19.65 2.85
CA ALA A 175 -2.88 -18.23 2.85
C ALA A 175 -3.63 -17.81 1.59
N PHE A 176 -3.66 -18.64 0.55
CA PHE A 176 -4.20 -18.26 -0.77
C PHE A 176 -5.70 -17.95 -0.74
N GLY A 177 -6.48 -18.75 -0.02
CA GLY A 177 -7.92 -18.53 0.13
C GLY A 177 -8.24 -17.16 0.75
N ASP A 178 -7.54 -16.80 1.83
CA ASP A 178 -7.71 -15.52 2.50
C ASP A 178 -7.27 -14.36 1.62
N LEU A 179 -6.19 -14.52 0.84
CA LEU A 179 -5.76 -13.52 -0.14
C LEU A 179 -6.83 -13.28 -1.21
N LEU A 180 -7.42 -14.36 -1.76
CA LEU A 180 -8.51 -14.25 -2.74
C LEU A 180 -9.74 -13.57 -2.14
N HIS A 181 -10.06 -13.86 -0.89
CA HIS A 181 -11.17 -13.21 -0.18
C HIS A 181 -10.96 -11.69 -0.01
N LYS A 182 -9.73 -11.25 0.13
CA LYS A 182 -9.36 -9.83 0.18
C LYS A 182 -9.39 -9.14 -1.20
N ASN A 183 -9.39 -9.89 -2.29
CA ASN A 183 -9.49 -9.32 -3.63
C ASN A 183 -10.88 -8.73 -3.88
N ARG A 184 -10.93 -7.44 -4.12
CA ARG A 184 -12.18 -6.71 -4.41
C ARG A 184 -12.47 -6.58 -5.91
N CYS A 185 -11.63 -7.19 -6.77
CA CYS A 185 -11.81 -7.18 -8.22
C CYS A 185 -12.52 -8.47 -8.67
N ALA A 186 -13.85 -8.40 -8.74
CA ALA A 186 -14.67 -9.56 -9.11
C ALA A 186 -14.53 -10.02 -10.58
N THR A 187 -13.77 -9.30 -11.40
CA THR A 187 -13.55 -9.66 -12.81
C THR A 187 -12.35 -10.57 -13.05
N VAL A 188 -11.53 -10.81 -12.01
CA VAL A 188 -10.41 -11.75 -12.12
C VAL A 188 -10.96 -13.16 -12.29
N ARG A 189 -10.54 -13.83 -13.38
CA ARG A 189 -10.93 -15.19 -13.75
C ARG A 189 -9.74 -16.13 -13.88
N LYS A 190 -8.53 -15.59 -13.97
CA LYS A 190 -7.30 -16.37 -14.07
C LYS A 190 -6.25 -15.85 -13.11
N VAL A 191 -5.57 -16.76 -12.41
CA VAL A 191 -4.44 -16.44 -11.53
C VAL A 191 -3.28 -17.37 -11.88
N TRP A 192 -2.11 -16.78 -12.09
CA TRP A 192 -0.85 -17.50 -12.23
C TRP A 192 -0.12 -17.52 -10.89
N ALA A 193 0.34 -18.69 -10.50
CA ALA A 193 1.05 -18.94 -9.27
C ALA A 193 2.28 -19.83 -9.49
N ASP A 194 3.20 -19.84 -8.54
CA ASP A 194 4.31 -20.79 -8.55
C ASP A 194 3.94 -22.12 -7.88
N LYS A 195 4.92 -23.05 -7.82
CA LYS A 195 4.74 -24.39 -7.24
C LYS A 195 4.36 -24.38 -5.76
N SER A 196 4.61 -23.31 -5.01
CA SER A 196 4.24 -23.21 -3.59
C SER A 196 2.72 -23.19 -3.38
N TYR A 197 1.96 -22.88 -4.45
CA TYR A 197 0.49 -22.87 -4.47
C TYR A 197 -0.13 -24.18 -5.00
N THR A 198 0.65 -25.26 -5.13
CA THR A 198 0.14 -26.56 -5.53
C THR A 198 -0.62 -27.24 -4.38
N GLY A 199 -1.67 -27.99 -4.70
CA GLY A 199 -2.44 -28.80 -3.75
C GLY A 199 -3.93 -28.54 -3.79
N THR A 200 -4.69 -29.32 -3.01
CA THR A 200 -6.17 -29.27 -2.98
C THR A 200 -6.70 -27.94 -2.44
N ALA A 201 -6.14 -27.42 -1.36
CA ALA A 201 -6.63 -26.20 -0.73
C ALA A 201 -6.58 -24.95 -1.66
N PRO A 202 -5.49 -24.65 -2.41
CA PRO A 202 -5.51 -23.58 -3.39
C PRO A 202 -6.47 -23.84 -4.56
N ALA A 203 -6.57 -25.08 -5.03
CA ALA A 203 -7.48 -25.43 -6.12
C ALA A 203 -8.95 -25.23 -5.71
N GLU A 204 -9.34 -25.68 -4.53
CA GLU A 204 -10.68 -25.46 -3.97
C GLU A 204 -10.99 -24.00 -3.74
N ALA A 205 -10.04 -23.21 -3.20
CA ALA A 205 -10.20 -21.79 -3.00
C ALA A 205 -10.39 -21.06 -4.33
N ALA A 206 -9.63 -21.41 -5.37
CA ALA A 206 -9.76 -20.87 -6.72
C ALA A 206 -11.13 -21.24 -7.34
N ALA A 207 -11.53 -22.52 -7.27
CA ALA A 207 -12.82 -22.99 -7.78
C ALA A 207 -13.99 -22.26 -7.11
N LYS A 208 -13.96 -22.12 -5.78
CA LYS A 208 -14.97 -21.37 -5.01
C LYS A 208 -15.05 -19.89 -5.42
N ALA A 209 -13.94 -19.30 -5.81
CA ALA A 209 -13.87 -17.93 -6.30
C ALA A 209 -14.18 -17.79 -7.81
N GLY A 210 -14.41 -18.88 -8.53
CA GLY A 210 -14.61 -18.90 -10.00
C GLY A 210 -13.36 -18.49 -10.77
N ILE A 211 -12.18 -18.87 -10.25
CA ILE A 211 -10.86 -18.53 -10.78
C ILE A 211 -10.18 -19.80 -11.34
N ASP A 212 -9.67 -19.71 -12.54
CA ASP A 212 -8.74 -20.67 -13.13
C ASP A 212 -7.34 -20.44 -12.55
N LEU A 213 -6.85 -21.36 -11.71
CA LEU A 213 -5.51 -21.30 -11.10
C LEU A 213 -4.52 -22.08 -11.96
N ASP A 214 -3.55 -21.39 -12.53
CA ASP A 214 -2.53 -21.94 -13.41
C ASP A 214 -1.16 -21.92 -12.70
N ILE A 215 -0.61 -23.11 -12.43
CA ILE A 215 0.70 -23.25 -11.78
C ILE A 215 1.79 -23.16 -12.83
N VAL A 216 2.48 -22.04 -12.86
CA VAL A 216 3.56 -21.79 -13.83
C VAL A 216 4.83 -22.48 -13.37
N CYS A 217 5.21 -23.53 -14.11
CA CYS A 217 6.50 -24.20 -13.99
C CYS A 217 7.43 -23.61 -15.05
N GLY A 218 8.36 -22.76 -14.66
CA GLY A 218 9.39 -22.30 -15.58
C GLY A 218 10.43 -23.38 -15.91
N PRO A 219 11.19 -23.23 -17.01
CA PRO A 219 12.31 -24.12 -17.29
C PRO A 219 13.31 -24.06 -16.12
N LYS A 220 13.90 -25.21 -15.77
CA LYS A 220 15.00 -25.25 -14.83
C LYS A 220 16.17 -24.48 -15.45
N PRO A 221 16.75 -23.48 -14.76
CA PRO A 221 17.90 -22.79 -15.31
C PRO A 221 19.05 -23.79 -15.48
N ALA A 222 19.56 -23.93 -16.68
CA ALA A 222 20.79 -24.67 -16.97
C ALA A 222 22.03 -23.91 -16.47
N GLY A 223 21.86 -22.63 -16.08
CA GLY A 223 22.84 -21.69 -15.54
C GLY A 223 22.31 -20.27 -15.69
N GLY A 224 22.54 -19.42 -14.66
CA GLY A 224 22.16 -18.01 -14.67
C GLY A 224 20.68 -17.70 -14.33
N LEU A 225 20.34 -16.41 -14.37
CA LEU A 225 18.99 -15.92 -14.08
C LEU A 225 18.09 -16.10 -15.30
N VAL A 226 17.07 -16.96 -15.22
CA VAL A 226 16.04 -17.08 -16.25
C VAL A 226 14.79 -16.34 -15.81
N VAL A 227 14.44 -15.27 -16.55
CA VAL A 227 13.22 -14.51 -16.31
C VAL A 227 12.02 -15.40 -16.61
N GLN A 228 11.24 -15.70 -15.55
CA GLN A 228 10.04 -16.53 -15.69
C GLN A 228 8.91 -15.71 -16.35
N PRO A 229 8.37 -16.16 -17.49
CA PRO A 229 7.25 -15.47 -18.12
C PRO A 229 6.11 -15.22 -17.13
N ARG A 230 5.56 -14.00 -17.12
CA ARG A 230 4.49 -13.53 -16.23
C ARG A 230 4.89 -13.32 -14.77
N ARG A 231 5.74 -14.17 -14.16
CA ARG A 231 6.16 -14.03 -12.75
C ARG A 231 7.03 -12.81 -12.49
N TRP A 232 7.88 -12.40 -13.42
CA TRP A 232 8.72 -11.20 -13.28
C TRP A 232 7.92 -9.94 -12.90
N VAL A 233 6.62 -9.89 -13.27
CA VAL A 233 5.72 -8.76 -12.98
C VAL A 233 5.51 -8.61 -11.47
N VAL A 234 5.23 -9.71 -10.76
CA VAL A 234 5.01 -9.65 -9.30
C VAL A 234 6.34 -9.48 -8.56
N GLU A 235 7.44 -10.04 -9.07
CA GLU A 235 8.78 -9.84 -8.53
C GLU A 235 9.18 -8.35 -8.61
N ARG A 236 8.90 -7.70 -9.74
CA ARG A 236 9.07 -6.25 -9.91
C ARG A 236 8.24 -5.46 -8.90
N THR A 237 7.00 -5.85 -8.66
CA THR A 237 6.14 -5.20 -7.66
C THR A 237 6.72 -5.35 -6.25
N ASN A 238 7.26 -6.50 -5.89
CA ASN A 238 8.02 -6.70 -4.65
C ASN A 238 9.24 -5.76 -4.58
N GLY A 239 9.94 -5.54 -5.68
CA GLY A 239 11.01 -4.54 -5.79
C GLY A 239 10.51 -3.13 -5.46
N TRP A 240 9.40 -2.68 -6.04
CA TRP A 240 8.81 -1.36 -5.74
C TRP A 240 8.39 -1.22 -4.28
N ILE A 241 7.85 -2.27 -3.66
CA ILE A 241 7.51 -2.29 -2.24
C ILE A 241 8.76 -2.05 -1.39
N ASN A 242 9.86 -2.72 -1.71
CA ASN A 242 11.12 -2.64 -0.97
C ASN A 242 11.84 -1.27 -1.09
N HIS A 243 11.47 -0.42 -2.05
CA HIS A 243 11.92 0.97 -2.09
C HIS A 243 11.38 1.83 -0.91
N HIS A 244 10.45 1.30 -0.13
CA HIS A 244 9.87 1.99 1.03
C HIS A 244 10.50 1.43 2.31
N ARG A 245 11.32 2.23 2.99
CA ARG A 245 12.10 1.79 4.16
C ARG A 245 11.24 1.20 5.28
N ARG A 246 9.98 1.68 5.43
CA ARG A 246 9.03 1.12 6.41
C ARG A 246 8.68 -0.34 6.14
N LEU A 247 8.87 -0.83 4.91
CA LEU A 247 8.47 -2.16 4.47
C LEU A 247 9.65 -3.15 4.30
N VAL A 248 10.91 -2.70 4.48
CA VAL A 248 12.07 -3.61 4.37
C VAL A 248 12.19 -4.57 5.56
N ARG A 249 11.52 -4.24 6.67
CA ARG A 249 11.37 -5.09 7.85
C ARG A 249 9.96 -4.95 8.43
N GLN A 250 9.57 -5.92 9.26
CA GLN A 250 8.34 -5.80 10.04
C GLN A 250 8.61 -4.98 11.31
N TYR A 251 8.05 -3.78 11.36
CA TYR A 251 8.09 -2.86 12.51
C TYR A 251 6.75 -2.78 13.24
N GLU A 252 5.68 -3.27 12.61
CA GLU A 252 4.32 -3.04 13.08
C GLU A 252 3.91 -4.10 14.11
N THR A 253 3.10 -3.69 15.09
CA THR A 253 2.55 -4.58 16.12
C THR A 253 1.39 -5.43 15.62
N THR A 254 0.83 -5.12 14.45
CA THR A 254 -0.26 -5.89 13.83
C THR A 254 0.00 -6.13 12.34
N LEU A 255 -0.46 -7.28 11.84
CA LEU A 255 -0.40 -7.59 10.41
C LEU A 255 -1.21 -6.61 9.57
N ALA A 256 -2.35 -6.16 10.07
CA ALA A 256 -3.20 -5.18 9.40
C ALA A 256 -2.50 -3.81 9.22
N ALA A 257 -1.66 -3.39 10.17
CA ALA A 257 -0.86 -2.19 10.03
C ALA A 257 0.22 -2.36 8.95
N HIS A 258 0.89 -3.52 8.89
CA HIS A 258 1.83 -3.83 7.82
C HIS A 258 1.18 -3.80 6.43
N GLU A 259 0.03 -4.47 6.28
CA GLU A 259 -0.77 -4.42 5.05
C GLU A 259 -1.15 -2.97 4.68
N GLY A 260 -1.46 -2.16 5.70
CA GLY A 260 -1.79 -0.76 5.53
C GLY A 260 -0.65 0.07 4.95
N PHE A 261 0.57 -0.09 5.43
CA PHE A 261 1.74 0.57 4.87
C PHE A 261 2.08 0.06 3.47
N LEU A 262 1.89 -1.25 3.22
CA LEU A 262 2.07 -1.82 1.89
C LEU A 262 1.09 -1.18 0.89
N MET A 263 -0.19 -1.06 1.24
CA MET A 263 -1.16 -0.37 0.39
C MET A 263 -0.80 1.11 0.17
N LEU A 264 -0.35 1.84 1.20
CA LEU A 264 0.10 3.23 1.07
C LEU A 264 1.30 3.36 0.13
N SER A 265 2.25 2.42 0.15
CA SER A 265 3.39 2.42 -0.77
C SER A 265 2.92 2.35 -2.23
N GLN A 266 1.93 1.52 -2.51
CA GLN A 266 1.38 1.36 -3.85
C GLN A 266 0.48 2.52 -4.26
N ILE A 267 -0.31 3.09 -3.34
CA ILE A 267 -1.06 4.34 -3.58
C ILE A 267 -0.10 5.47 -3.96
N GLY A 268 0.99 5.67 -3.21
CA GLY A 268 2.00 6.68 -3.53
C GLY A 268 2.67 6.44 -4.88
N LEU A 269 2.91 5.18 -5.26
CA LEU A 269 3.43 4.81 -6.57
C LEU A 269 2.45 5.18 -7.70
N LEU A 270 1.18 4.79 -7.56
CA LEU A 270 0.13 5.09 -8.54
C LEU A 270 -0.07 6.59 -8.74
N LEU A 271 -0.13 7.36 -7.65
CA LEU A 271 -0.27 8.81 -7.72
C LEU A 271 0.89 9.47 -8.47
N ARG A 272 2.15 9.05 -8.21
CA ARG A 272 3.31 9.56 -8.95
C ARG A 272 3.29 9.20 -10.43
N ARG A 273 2.86 7.99 -10.78
CA ARG A 273 2.73 7.53 -12.17
C ARG A 273 1.69 8.34 -12.93
N LEU A 274 0.52 8.52 -12.33
CA LEU A 274 -0.56 9.31 -12.89
C LEU A 274 -0.19 10.80 -13.04
N ASP A 275 0.65 11.31 -12.16
CA ASP A 275 1.12 12.69 -12.17
C ASP A 275 2.17 12.94 -13.24
N ARG A 276 3.13 12.01 -13.39
CA ARG A 276 4.25 12.13 -14.34
C ARG A 276 3.94 11.62 -15.75
N GLY A 277 2.81 10.96 -15.95
CA GLY A 277 2.47 10.30 -17.22
C GLY A 277 3.28 9.03 -17.51
N GLN A 278 4.21 8.64 -16.65
CA GLN A 278 4.95 7.38 -16.75
C GLN A 278 4.19 6.27 -16.05
N LEU A 279 3.29 5.63 -16.77
CA LEU A 279 2.38 4.63 -16.20
C LEU A 279 3.07 3.32 -15.83
N PHE A 280 4.11 2.94 -16.55
CA PHE A 280 4.92 1.75 -16.28
C PHE A 280 6.39 2.08 -16.54
N ASP A 281 7.28 1.49 -15.72
CA ASP A 281 8.71 1.60 -15.96
C ASP A 281 9.01 0.84 -17.28
N THR A 282 9.51 1.56 -18.26
CA THR A 282 10.25 0.95 -19.36
C THR A 282 11.55 0.42 -18.77
N LEU A 283 11.79 -0.89 -18.92
CA LEU A 283 13.07 -1.52 -18.59
C LEU A 283 14.15 -0.96 -19.48
#